data_165348d702f941e33088a588293c0b43
#
_entry.id   165348d702f941e33088a588293c0b43
#
_cell.length_a   1.000
_cell.length_b   1.000
_cell.length_c   1.000
_cell.angle_alpha   90.00
_cell.angle_beta   90.00
_cell.angle_gamma   90.00
#
_symmetry.space_group_name_H-M   'P 1'
#
loop_
_entity.id
_entity.type
_entity.pdbx_description
1 polymer ?
#
loop_
_entity_poly.entity_id
_entity_poly.type
_entity_poly.pdbx_seq_one_letter_code
_entity_poly.pdbx_strand_id
1 'polypeptide(L)'
;MDSENTIFFKVEKEKSANFKQILKQVYDALAKSDKGYDPISQIVGYILSGDPTYITNERDARGLIRQIERDELLEELVKEYIGVNQCKND
;
A
#
# COMPACT_ATOMS: atom_id res chain seq x y z
N MET A 1 -28.76 -8.71 -8.11
CA MET A 1 -27.70 -9.43 -8.05
C MET A 1 -26.53 -8.84 -8.70
N ASP A 2 -26.68 -8.45 -9.88
CA ASP A 2 -25.59 -7.90 -10.61
C ASP A 2 -25.09 -6.61 -10.00
N SER A 3 -25.97 -5.78 -9.46
CA SER A 3 -25.53 -4.52 -8.89
C SER A 3 -24.68 -4.75 -7.64
N GLU A 4 -24.95 -5.80 -6.90
CA GLU A 4 -24.12 -6.11 -5.75
C GLU A 4 -22.71 -6.50 -6.18
N ASN A 5 -22.60 -7.32 -7.22
CA ASN A 5 -21.30 -7.71 -7.73
C ASN A 5 -20.55 -6.51 -8.26
N THR A 6 -21.26 -5.63 -8.94
CA THR A 6 -20.63 -4.43 -9.49
C THR A 6 -20.07 -3.56 -8.38
N ILE A 7 -20.83 -3.39 -7.31
CA ILE A 7 -20.37 -2.60 -6.17
C ILE A 7 -19.14 -3.20 -5.55
N PHE A 8 -19.11 -4.53 -5.41
CA PHE A 8 -17.98 -5.20 -4.85
C PHE A 8 -16.72 -4.96 -5.67
N PHE A 9 -16.82 -5.07 -6.99
CA PHE A 9 -15.67 -4.82 -7.85
C PHE A 9 -15.16 -3.40 -7.72
N LYS A 10 -16.06 -2.46 -7.62
CA LYS A 10 -15.67 -1.07 -7.46
C LYS A 10 -14.89 -0.87 -6.17
N VAL A 11 -15.36 -1.45 -5.08
CA VAL A 11 -14.69 -1.31 -3.80
C VAL A 11 -13.29 -1.91 -3.87
N GLU A 12 -13.15 -3.07 -4.50
CA GLU A 12 -11.84 -3.70 -4.62
C GLU A 12 -10.88 -2.83 -5.43
N LYS A 13 -11.35 -2.28 -6.52
CA LYS A 13 -10.51 -1.42 -7.33
C LYS A 13 -10.12 -0.16 -6.60
N GLU A 14 -11.06 0.41 -5.86
CA GLU A 14 -10.76 1.62 -5.10
C GLU A 14 -9.75 1.35 -4.01
N LYS A 15 -9.86 0.20 -3.35
CA LYS A 15 -8.88 -0.18 -2.34
C LYS A 15 -7.49 -0.29 -2.93
N SER A 16 -7.38 -0.98 -4.06
CA SER A 16 -6.08 -1.19 -4.68
C SER A 16 -5.46 0.14 -5.09
N ALA A 17 -6.25 1.01 -5.69
CA ALA A 17 -5.75 2.32 -6.11
C ALA A 17 -5.34 3.16 -4.91
N ASN A 18 -6.11 3.07 -3.83
CA ASN A 18 -5.80 3.82 -2.62
C ASN A 18 -4.50 3.34 -1.98
N PHE A 19 -4.30 2.02 -1.94
CA PHE A 19 -3.06 1.48 -1.40
C PHE A 19 -1.86 1.96 -2.20
N LYS A 20 -1.98 1.91 -3.53
CA LYS A 20 -0.89 2.34 -4.39
C LYS A 20 -0.57 3.81 -4.18
N GLN A 21 -1.59 4.63 -4.06
CA GLN A 21 -1.39 6.05 -3.87
C GLN A 21 -0.71 6.35 -2.54
N ILE A 22 -1.17 5.70 -1.48
CA ILE A 22 -0.59 5.93 -0.16
C ILE A 22 0.86 5.46 -0.14
N LEU A 23 1.14 4.29 -0.69
CA LEU A 23 2.50 3.79 -0.72
C LEU A 23 3.42 4.72 -1.50
N LYS A 24 2.91 5.27 -2.60
CA LYS A 24 3.71 6.19 -3.38
C LYS A 24 4.00 7.46 -2.62
N GLN A 25 3.01 7.95 -1.88
CA GLN A 25 3.22 9.13 -1.06
C GLN A 25 4.25 8.89 0.03
N VAL A 26 4.18 7.74 0.66
CA VAL A 26 5.15 7.38 1.69
C VAL A 26 6.54 7.27 1.08
N TYR A 27 6.63 6.60 -0.05
CA TYR A 27 7.92 6.47 -0.73
C TYR A 27 8.49 7.84 -1.07
N ASP A 28 7.67 8.70 -1.64
CA ASP A 28 8.13 10.03 -2.02
C ASP A 28 8.60 10.83 -0.81
N ALA A 29 7.85 10.75 0.28
CA ALA A 29 8.21 11.49 1.48
C ALA A 29 9.59 11.07 1.99
N LEU A 30 9.85 9.77 1.98
CA LEU A 30 11.12 9.25 2.47
C LEU A 30 12.24 9.49 1.47
N ALA A 31 11.95 9.31 0.19
CA ALA A 31 12.97 9.46 -0.83
C ALA A 31 13.44 10.91 -0.99
N LYS A 32 12.55 11.86 -0.72
CA LYS A 32 12.89 13.27 -0.85
C LYS A 32 13.61 13.83 0.36
N SER A 33 13.75 13.02 1.42
CA SER A 33 14.52 13.45 2.57
C SER A 33 15.99 13.43 2.21
N ASP A 34 16.70 14.45 2.66
CA ASP A 34 18.14 14.51 2.39
C ASP A 34 18.94 13.76 3.43
N LYS A 35 18.27 12.95 4.25
CA LYS A 35 18.94 12.18 5.29
C LYS A 35 19.35 10.78 4.85
N GLY A 36 19.09 10.44 3.58
CA GLY A 36 19.59 9.20 3.04
C GLY A 36 18.82 7.95 3.47
N TYR A 37 17.54 8.11 3.73
CA TYR A 37 16.72 6.94 4.10
C TYR A 37 16.57 5.99 2.93
N ASP A 38 16.40 4.72 3.25
CA ASP A 38 16.04 3.71 2.25
C ASP A 38 14.54 3.46 2.37
N PRO A 39 13.73 4.08 1.48
CA PRO A 39 12.28 3.98 1.63
C PRO A 39 11.76 2.56 1.54
N ILE A 40 12.33 1.76 0.65
CA ILE A 40 11.85 0.40 0.47
C ILE A 40 12.09 -0.43 1.72
N SER A 41 13.29 -0.34 2.29
CA SER A 41 13.60 -1.08 3.50
C SER A 41 12.68 -0.69 4.65
N GLN A 42 12.40 0.59 4.78
CA GLN A 42 11.54 1.04 5.87
C GLN A 42 10.11 0.53 5.69
N ILE A 43 9.60 0.59 4.46
CA ILE A 43 8.26 0.10 4.20
C ILE A 43 8.17 -1.39 4.46
N VAL A 44 9.17 -2.15 3.98
CA VAL A 44 9.18 -3.60 4.20
C VAL A 44 9.25 -3.91 5.69
N GLY A 45 10.11 -3.21 6.42
CA GLY A 45 10.22 -3.43 7.86
C GLY A 45 8.90 -3.19 8.58
N TYR A 46 8.18 -2.15 8.19
CA TYR A 46 6.88 -1.89 8.78
C TYR A 46 5.89 -3.01 8.45
N ILE A 47 5.85 -3.45 7.21
CA ILE A 47 4.90 -4.49 6.82
C ILE A 47 5.15 -5.77 7.61
N LEU A 48 6.41 -6.12 7.80
CA LEU A 48 6.76 -7.35 8.52
C LEU A 48 6.49 -7.26 10.00
N SER A 49 6.77 -6.11 10.60
CA SER A 49 6.70 -5.99 12.06
C SER A 49 5.39 -5.42 12.55
N GLY A 50 4.76 -4.58 11.77
CA GLY A 50 3.60 -3.83 12.22
C GLY A 50 3.95 -2.65 13.10
N ASP A 51 5.23 -2.33 13.20
CA ASP A 51 5.70 -1.26 14.08
C ASP A 51 5.92 0.01 13.26
N PRO A 52 5.07 1.03 13.45
CA PRO A 52 5.20 2.25 12.64
C PRO A 52 6.53 2.97 12.82
N THR A 53 7.28 2.65 13.87
CA THR A 53 8.57 3.31 14.06
C THR A 53 9.60 2.89 13.03
N TYR A 54 9.34 1.82 12.28
CA TYR A 54 10.20 1.49 11.15
C TYR A 54 10.13 2.55 10.06
N ILE A 55 9.07 3.35 10.05
CA ILE A 55 8.91 4.43 9.07
C ILE A 55 9.32 5.73 9.74
N THR A 56 10.34 6.38 9.20
CA THR A 56 10.71 7.70 9.69
C THR A 56 9.56 8.67 9.40
N ASN A 57 9.25 9.53 10.36
CA ASN A 57 8.08 10.39 10.22
C ASN A 57 8.40 11.65 9.44
N GLU A 58 8.80 11.47 8.18
CA GLU A 58 9.02 12.57 7.26
C GLU A 58 7.71 12.86 6.55
N ARG A 59 7.28 14.11 6.58
CA ARG A 59 6.07 14.53 5.88
C ARG A 59 4.88 13.65 6.20
N ASP A 60 4.78 13.27 7.48
CA ASP A 60 3.68 12.45 7.99
C ASP A 60 3.62 11.06 7.34
N ALA A 61 4.77 10.53 6.98
CA ALA A 61 4.80 9.20 6.36
C ALA A 61 4.21 8.13 7.27
N ARG A 62 4.45 8.24 8.59
CA ARG A 62 3.87 7.27 9.53
C ARG A 62 2.36 7.33 9.53
N GLY A 63 1.80 8.52 9.54
CA GLY A 63 0.35 8.66 9.51
C GLY A 63 -0.24 8.12 8.23
N LEU A 64 0.44 8.30 7.13
CA LEU A 64 -0.03 7.81 5.85
C LEU A 64 -0.04 6.28 5.82
N ILE A 65 1.08 5.65 6.22
CA ILE A 65 1.17 4.20 6.11
C ILE A 65 0.22 3.49 7.06
N ARG A 66 -0.10 4.11 8.19
CA ARG A 66 -0.98 3.50 9.16
C ARG A 66 -2.42 3.45 8.70
N GLN A 67 -2.76 4.14 7.64
CA GLN A 67 -4.11 4.09 7.08
C GLN A 67 -4.39 2.78 6.36
N ILE A 68 -3.37 1.98 6.10
CA ILE A 68 -3.50 0.74 5.34
C ILE A 68 -3.47 -0.44 6.31
N GLU A 69 -4.41 -1.38 6.11
CA GLU A 69 -4.36 -2.66 6.81
C GLU A 69 -3.27 -3.51 6.20
N ARG A 70 -2.32 -3.96 7.04
CA ARG A 70 -1.15 -4.64 6.53
C ARG A 70 -1.46 -5.94 5.81
N ASP A 71 -2.39 -6.72 6.34
CA ASP A 71 -2.75 -7.99 5.72
C ASP A 71 -3.40 -7.76 4.36
N GLU A 72 -4.26 -6.74 4.26
CA GLU A 72 -4.87 -6.41 2.98
C GLU A 72 -3.83 -5.90 1.99
N LEU A 73 -2.89 -5.11 2.48
CA LEU A 73 -1.83 -4.61 1.62
C LEU A 73 -0.97 -5.74 1.08
N LEU A 74 -0.62 -6.68 1.94
CA LEU A 74 0.17 -7.83 1.49
C LEU A 74 -0.56 -8.61 0.41
N GLU A 75 -1.85 -8.82 0.60
CA GLU A 75 -2.64 -9.52 -0.39
C GLU A 75 -2.62 -8.80 -1.74
N GLU A 76 -2.79 -7.49 -1.71
CA GLU A 76 -2.76 -6.71 -2.94
C GLU A 76 -1.39 -6.74 -3.61
N LEU A 77 -0.34 -6.68 -2.81
CA LEU A 77 1.01 -6.72 -3.37
C LEU A 77 1.30 -8.04 -4.04
N VAL A 78 0.87 -9.14 -3.43
CA VAL A 78 1.08 -10.46 -4.02
C VAL A 78 0.29 -10.58 -5.31
N LYS A 79 -0.95 -10.13 -5.30
CA LYS A 79 -1.78 -10.19 -6.51
C LYS A 79 -1.17 -9.37 -7.64
N GLU A 80 -0.69 -8.18 -7.31
CA GLU A 80 -0.07 -7.32 -8.32
C GLU A 80 1.17 -7.97 -8.88
N TYR A 81 1.98 -8.53 -8.03
CA TYR A 81 3.24 -9.09 -8.47
C TYR A 81 3.02 -10.30 -9.37
N ILE A 82 2.03 -11.13 -9.03
CA ILE A 82 1.70 -12.30 -9.83
C ILE A 82 0.88 -11.92 -11.06
N GLY A 83 0.10 -10.87 -10.95
CA GLY A 83 -0.72 -10.42 -12.05
C GLY A 83 -2.12 -10.97 -12.06
N VAL A 84 -2.56 -11.61 -10.97
CA VAL A 84 -3.88 -12.24 -10.98
C VAL A 84 -5.02 -11.27 -10.74
N ASN A 85 -4.75 -10.13 -10.13
CA ASN A 85 -5.86 -9.22 -9.89
C ASN A 85 -6.33 -8.50 -11.13
N GLN A 86 -5.67 -8.75 -12.23
CA GLN A 86 -6.12 -8.20 -13.45
C GLN A 86 -6.93 -9.11 -14.22
N CYS A 87 -7.06 -10.00 -14.01
CA CYS A 87 -7.74 -10.81 -14.79
C CYS A 87 -8.89 -11.17 -14.85
N LYS A 88 -8.81 -10.96 -14.98
CA LYS A 88 -9.55 -11.36 -15.29
C LYS A 88 -9.83 -12.09 -16.02
N ASN A 89 -9.54 -12.26 -16.00
CA ASN A 89 -9.69 -12.82 -16.67
C ASN A 89 -9.80 -13.46 -17.17
N ASP A 90 -9.73 -13.45 -17.12
CA ASP A 90 -9.87 -14.07 -17.67
C ASP A 90 -10.25 -14.62 -17.81
#